data_07796791a6b61f289e92473319270a0f
#
_entry.id   07796791a6b61f289e92473319270a0f
#
_cell.length_a   1.000
_cell.length_b   1.000
_cell.length_c   1.000
_cell.angle_alpha   90.00
_cell.angle_beta   90.00
_cell.angle_gamma   90.00
#
_symmetry.space_group_name_H-M   'P 1'
#
loop_
_entity.id
_entity.type
_entity.pdbx_description
1 polymer ?
#
loop_
_entity_poly.entity_id
_entity_poly.type
_entity_poly.pdbx_seq_one_letter_code
_entity_poly.pdbx_strand_id
1 'polypeptide(L)'
;MYLKDISDEQSIVDKWSPIFYLHSDEKYFPCSVDWINKNSVLVDHNTSPPTYVSPVTNMDLYNISKKYNFERRVSGDIILSFGKELYPGEQPIKNVPIYGLIRSQNGKIYIIYTVMFARNGEYSILGLADAGQHPADIEQMVVELDENTGELLRVFYGAHSTWVRKWVDAKNVPMEDGKIVAYMALRGHGLYERPGTVFRLFGLSNDYVEKGIKWQPKVKLIFPRDSPKYVPAEMGWTAFYGRFGGTTEKGDASGIVGAAEKQAIPDTDASKYHPPVIFSPETSEYLFMIKDFVILLIVYFIVFGVLRLTDKFIVRGPAGSYEFKDHVVTIIIFYALVQIYKKFGHFMINKYAPS
;
A
#
# COMPACT_ATOMS: atom_id res chain seq x y z
N MET A 1 -12.48 -29.71 11.38
CA MET A 1 -11.47 -29.75 12.47
C MET A 1 -11.95 -28.79 13.56
N TYR A 2 -12.40 -29.26 14.72
CA TYR A 2 -12.73 -28.36 15.82
C TYR A 2 -11.41 -27.90 16.45
N LEU A 3 -11.11 -26.60 16.33
CA LEU A 3 -10.02 -25.98 17.09
C LEU A 3 -10.39 -26.06 18.57
N LYS A 4 -9.67 -26.90 19.34
CA LYS A 4 -10.03 -27.19 20.71
C LYS A 4 -9.42 -26.22 21.73
N ASP A 5 -8.29 -25.59 21.38
CA ASP A 5 -7.60 -24.68 22.28
C ASP A 5 -6.71 -23.65 21.51
N ILE A 6 -6.13 -22.73 22.25
CA ILE A 6 -5.26 -21.64 21.70
C ILE A 6 -3.99 -22.21 21.04
N SER A 7 -3.48 -23.37 21.52
CA SER A 7 -2.27 -23.98 20.94
C SER A 7 -2.54 -24.52 19.53
N ASP A 8 -3.74 -25.03 19.27
CA ASP A 8 -4.18 -25.47 17.96
C ASP A 8 -4.31 -24.28 17.01
N GLU A 9 -4.85 -23.15 17.49
CA GLU A 9 -4.97 -21.91 16.71
C GLU A 9 -3.61 -21.33 16.34
N GLN A 10 -2.66 -21.27 17.28
CA GLN A 10 -1.29 -20.80 16.99
C GLN A 10 -0.60 -21.71 15.98
N SER A 11 -0.75 -23.03 16.11
CA SER A 11 -0.18 -24.01 15.19
C SER A 11 -0.69 -23.81 13.75
N ILE A 12 -1.99 -23.53 13.59
CA ILE A 12 -2.59 -23.29 12.27
C ILE A 12 -2.11 -21.98 11.66
N VAL A 13 -2.08 -20.89 12.43
CA VAL A 13 -1.57 -19.61 11.88
C VAL A 13 -0.08 -19.71 11.56
N ASP A 14 0.71 -20.46 12.32
CA ASP A 14 2.13 -20.66 12.03
C ASP A 14 2.32 -21.54 10.79
N LYS A 15 1.51 -22.59 10.61
CA LYS A 15 1.55 -23.46 9.45
C LYS A 15 1.34 -22.66 8.15
N TRP A 16 0.33 -21.81 8.11
CA TRP A 16 -0.08 -21.07 6.93
C TRP A 16 0.53 -19.67 6.85
N SER A 17 1.44 -19.32 7.79
CA SER A 17 2.10 -18.00 7.79
C SER A 17 2.84 -17.76 6.48
N PRO A 18 2.70 -16.57 5.87
CA PRO A 18 3.32 -16.27 4.59
C PRO A 18 4.82 -15.96 4.70
N ILE A 19 5.51 -16.18 3.59
CA ILE A 19 6.78 -15.52 3.27
C ILE A 19 6.42 -14.28 2.46
N PHE A 20 6.90 -13.13 2.89
CA PHE A 20 6.78 -11.89 2.15
C PHE A 20 8.08 -11.57 1.40
N TYR A 21 7.93 -11.01 0.22
CA TYR A 21 9.02 -10.37 -0.50
C TYR A 21 8.72 -8.89 -0.64
N LEU A 22 9.52 -8.04 0.04
CA LEU A 22 9.48 -6.61 -0.15
C LEU A 22 10.32 -6.26 -1.38
N HIS A 23 10.01 -5.14 -2.01
CA HIS A 23 10.84 -4.61 -3.10
C HIS A 23 12.25 -4.28 -2.60
N SER A 24 13.28 -4.47 -3.42
CA SER A 24 14.67 -4.19 -3.02
C SER A 24 14.92 -2.72 -2.66
N ASP A 25 14.19 -1.80 -3.30
CA ASP A 25 14.25 -0.35 -3.05
C ASP A 25 13.29 0.12 -1.95
N GLU A 26 12.69 -0.81 -1.16
CA GLU A 26 11.77 -0.42 -0.10
C GLU A 26 12.48 0.37 1.00
N LYS A 27 11.85 1.45 1.44
CA LYS A 27 12.35 2.36 2.50
C LYS A 27 11.46 2.36 3.73
N TYR A 28 10.23 1.88 3.60
CA TYR A 28 9.21 1.88 4.63
C TYR A 28 8.92 0.45 5.05
N PHE A 29 9.69 -0.02 6.03
CA PHE A 29 9.62 -1.40 6.50
C PHE A 29 8.45 -1.63 7.46
N PRO A 30 8.01 -2.89 7.62
CA PRO A 30 7.01 -3.24 8.61
C PRO A 30 7.40 -2.81 10.03
N CYS A 31 6.39 -2.65 10.87
CA CYS A 31 6.58 -2.37 12.28
C CYS A 31 5.55 -3.10 13.14
N SER A 32 5.86 -3.30 14.41
CA SER A 32 4.89 -3.80 15.36
C SER A 32 4.00 -2.69 15.91
N VAL A 33 2.79 -3.06 16.30
CA VAL A 33 1.86 -2.13 16.97
C VAL A 33 2.46 -1.62 18.28
N ASP A 34 3.12 -2.48 19.03
CA ASP A 34 3.76 -2.10 20.30
C ASP A 34 4.85 -1.04 20.07
N TRP A 35 5.61 -1.17 18.97
CA TRP A 35 6.63 -0.20 18.61
C TRP A 35 6.01 1.15 18.18
N ILE A 36 4.96 1.14 17.35
CA ILE A 36 4.23 2.37 16.99
C ILE A 36 3.67 3.02 18.25
N ASN A 37 2.95 2.29 19.08
CA ASN A 37 2.33 2.81 20.29
C ASN A 37 3.35 3.48 21.20
N LYS A 38 4.45 2.80 21.50
CA LYS A 38 5.52 3.32 22.37
C LYS A 38 6.09 4.66 21.89
N ASN A 39 6.13 4.88 20.58
CA ASN A 39 6.73 6.05 19.95
C ASN A 39 5.68 7.06 19.46
N SER A 40 4.46 6.96 19.94
CA SER A 40 3.33 7.82 19.52
C SER A 40 2.77 8.62 20.69
N VAL A 41 1.96 9.61 20.33
CA VAL A 41 1.09 10.34 21.25
C VAL A 41 -0.35 10.11 20.83
N LEU A 42 -1.18 9.63 21.74
CA LEU A 42 -2.63 9.53 21.53
C LEU A 42 -3.26 10.88 21.86
N VAL A 43 -3.95 11.47 20.90
CA VAL A 43 -4.59 12.78 21.02
C VAL A 43 -6.10 12.63 20.90
N ASP A 44 -6.84 13.12 21.90
CA ASP A 44 -8.30 13.19 21.87
C ASP A 44 -8.73 14.64 21.70
N HIS A 45 -9.15 15.01 20.51
CA HIS A 45 -9.64 16.35 20.17
C HIS A 45 -11.10 16.58 20.56
N ASN A 46 -11.81 15.56 21.05
CA ASN A 46 -13.19 15.72 21.53
C ASN A 46 -13.25 16.35 22.94
N THR A 47 -12.10 16.57 23.58
CA THR A 47 -12.01 17.28 24.85
C THR A 47 -11.52 18.71 24.62
N SER A 48 -11.90 19.63 25.52
CA SER A 48 -11.45 21.03 25.47
C SER A 48 -10.84 21.42 26.83
N PRO A 49 -9.51 21.60 26.91
CA PRO A 49 -8.51 21.41 25.85
C PRO A 49 -8.35 19.95 25.43
N PRO A 50 -7.72 19.65 24.26
CA PRO A 50 -7.40 18.30 23.85
C PRO A 50 -6.57 17.56 24.90
N THR A 51 -6.83 16.27 25.08
CA THR A 51 -6.04 15.43 26.00
C THR A 51 -4.99 14.63 25.24
N TYR A 52 -3.85 14.41 25.90
CA TYR A 52 -2.67 13.74 25.34
C TYR A 52 -2.21 12.61 26.25
N VAL A 53 -1.90 11.45 25.66
CA VAL A 53 -1.31 10.30 26.36
C VAL A 53 -0.02 9.90 25.65
N SER A 54 1.09 9.80 26.40
CA SER A 54 2.39 9.33 25.90
C SER A 54 3.23 8.82 27.07
N PRO A 55 3.92 7.69 26.94
CA PRO A 55 3.81 6.73 25.83
C PRO A 55 2.44 6.06 25.78
N VAL A 56 2.04 5.59 24.60
CA VAL A 56 0.74 4.95 24.38
C VAL A 56 0.86 3.45 24.60
N THR A 57 -0.14 2.87 25.25
CA THR A 57 -0.27 1.42 25.44
C THR A 57 -1.51 0.89 24.71
N ASN A 58 -1.58 -0.43 24.54
CA ASN A 58 -2.79 -1.06 24.02
C ASN A 58 -4.01 -0.80 24.93
N MET A 59 -3.80 -0.66 26.23
CA MET A 59 -4.85 -0.31 27.18
C MET A 59 -5.40 1.09 26.93
N ASP A 60 -4.56 2.05 26.57
CA ASP A 60 -5.01 3.42 26.24
C ASP A 60 -5.87 3.41 25.00
N LEU A 61 -5.49 2.66 23.96
CA LEU A 61 -6.28 2.49 22.73
C LEU A 61 -7.64 1.81 23.02
N TYR A 62 -7.65 0.82 23.90
CA TYR A 62 -8.88 0.18 24.35
C TYR A 62 -9.77 1.16 25.13
N ASN A 63 -9.21 1.87 26.10
CA ASN A 63 -9.95 2.77 26.97
C ASN A 63 -10.56 3.96 26.20
N ILE A 64 -9.82 4.53 25.25
CA ILE A 64 -10.35 5.59 24.40
C ILE A 64 -11.47 5.08 23.51
N SER A 65 -11.34 3.89 22.94
CA SER A 65 -12.38 3.26 22.13
C SER A 65 -13.63 2.96 22.95
N LYS A 66 -13.45 2.46 24.17
CA LYS A 66 -14.54 2.20 25.14
C LYS A 66 -15.24 3.50 25.57
N LYS A 67 -14.50 4.59 25.81
CA LYS A 67 -15.04 5.91 26.14
C LYS A 67 -16.04 6.39 25.09
N TYR A 68 -15.81 6.06 23.84
CA TYR A 68 -16.67 6.40 22.69
C TYR A 68 -17.51 5.23 22.17
N ASN A 69 -17.81 4.25 23.01
CA ASN A 69 -18.66 3.08 22.72
C ASN A 69 -18.20 2.27 21.50
N PHE A 70 -16.91 2.25 21.19
CA PHE A 70 -16.33 1.59 20.01
C PHE A 70 -16.97 2.05 18.69
N GLU A 71 -17.41 3.30 18.65
CA GLU A 71 -17.94 3.90 17.43
C GLU A 71 -16.78 4.43 16.57
N ARG A 72 -16.93 4.27 15.26
CA ARG A 72 -15.99 4.84 14.30
C ARG A 72 -16.04 6.35 14.40
N ARG A 73 -14.97 6.98 14.87
CA ARG A 73 -14.82 8.44 14.87
C ARG A 73 -14.20 8.89 13.57
N VAL A 74 -14.93 9.74 12.85
CA VAL A 74 -14.48 10.27 11.57
C VAL A 74 -13.41 11.32 11.82
N SER A 75 -12.31 11.18 11.11
CA SER A 75 -11.21 12.12 10.86
C SER A 75 -11.02 13.29 11.83
N GLY A 76 -9.96 13.24 12.61
CA GLY A 76 -9.47 14.38 13.39
C GLY A 76 -9.84 14.39 14.87
N ASP A 77 -10.76 13.52 15.29
CA ASP A 77 -11.22 13.51 16.68
C ASP A 77 -10.28 12.76 17.63
N ILE A 78 -9.80 11.59 17.20
CA ILE A 78 -8.87 10.74 17.97
C ILE A 78 -7.75 10.30 17.06
N ILE A 79 -6.53 10.67 17.39
CA ILE A 79 -5.35 10.44 16.56
C ILE A 79 -4.25 9.78 17.37
N LEU A 80 -3.70 8.68 16.87
CA LEU A 80 -2.42 8.14 17.29
C LEU A 80 -1.32 8.81 16.46
N SER A 81 -0.74 9.89 16.99
CA SER A 81 0.20 10.74 16.27
C SER A 81 1.64 10.32 16.50
N PHE A 82 2.43 10.28 15.43
CA PHE A 82 3.87 10.01 15.47
C PHE A 82 4.62 10.78 14.37
N GLY A 83 5.93 10.95 14.55
CA GLY A 83 6.77 11.73 13.66
C GLY A 83 7.39 10.93 12.51
N LYS A 84 8.08 11.63 11.62
CA LYS A 84 8.76 11.08 10.43
C LYS A 84 9.89 10.12 10.78
N GLU A 85 10.47 10.25 11.94
CA GLU A 85 11.53 9.36 12.42
C GLU A 85 11.08 7.91 12.51
N LEU A 86 9.77 7.64 12.53
CA LEU A 86 9.20 6.30 12.51
C LEU A 86 8.94 5.76 11.09
N TYR A 87 8.96 6.61 10.07
CA TYR A 87 8.63 6.18 8.70
C TYR A 87 9.48 5.03 8.15
N PRO A 88 10.81 4.96 8.45
CA PRO A 88 11.61 3.80 8.02
C PRO A 88 11.14 2.45 8.58
N GLY A 89 10.22 2.44 9.54
CA GLY A 89 9.73 1.20 10.15
C GLY A 89 10.65 0.67 11.26
N GLU A 90 10.27 -0.48 11.80
CA GLU A 90 11.00 -1.11 12.93
C GLU A 90 12.13 -2.00 12.41
N GLN A 91 13.32 -1.86 13.02
CA GLN A 91 14.50 -2.62 12.65
C GLN A 91 15.05 -3.43 13.84
N PRO A 92 15.62 -4.62 13.62
CA PRO A 92 15.66 -5.34 12.32
C PRO A 92 14.33 -6.04 12.00
N ILE A 93 13.93 -6.03 10.73
CA ILE A 93 12.60 -6.54 10.29
C ILE A 93 12.34 -8.00 10.67
N LYS A 94 13.39 -8.82 10.84
CA LYS A 94 13.26 -10.23 11.27
C LYS A 94 12.57 -10.39 12.63
N ASN A 95 12.55 -9.36 13.46
CA ASN A 95 11.94 -9.36 14.78
C ASN A 95 10.49 -8.82 14.75
N VAL A 96 10.10 -8.19 13.66
CA VAL A 96 8.76 -7.62 13.51
C VAL A 96 7.74 -8.75 13.29
N PRO A 97 6.69 -8.86 14.12
CA PRO A 97 5.64 -9.85 13.94
C PRO A 97 4.62 -9.36 12.92
N ILE A 98 3.85 -10.31 12.36
CA ILE A 98 2.54 -10.05 11.80
C ILE A 98 1.46 -10.54 12.77
N TYR A 99 0.22 -10.14 12.53
CA TYR A 99 -0.89 -10.48 13.39
C TYR A 99 -1.82 -11.44 12.68
N GLY A 100 -2.10 -12.58 13.30
CA GLY A 100 -2.96 -13.65 12.77
C GLY A 100 -4.27 -13.72 13.52
N LEU A 101 -5.37 -13.78 12.79
CA LEU A 101 -6.72 -13.84 13.29
C LEU A 101 -7.46 -15.01 12.65
N ILE A 102 -8.07 -15.87 13.44
CA ILE A 102 -8.89 -16.97 12.93
C ILE A 102 -10.38 -16.64 13.04
N ARG A 103 -11.11 -16.90 11.98
CA ARG A 103 -12.57 -16.87 11.94
C ARG A 103 -13.11 -18.12 11.26
N SER A 104 -14.17 -18.70 11.79
CA SER A 104 -14.90 -19.79 11.13
C SER A 104 -16.24 -19.28 10.64
N GLN A 105 -16.56 -19.58 9.38
CA GLN A 105 -17.82 -19.19 8.75
C GLN A 105 -18.16 -20.14 7.61
N ASN A 106 -19.39 -20.65 7.59
CA ASN A 106 -19.92 -21.46 6.48
C ASN A 106 -19.07 -22.70 6.13
N GLY A 107 -18.58 -23.43 7.14
CA GLY A 107 -17.75 -24.63 6.95
C GLY A 107 -16.32 -24.34 6.47
N LYS A 108 -15.86 -23.13 6.66
CA LYS A 108 -14.51 -22.68 6.27
C LYS A 108 -13.82 -21.99 7.44
N ILE A 109 -12.50 -22.11 7.47
CA ILE A 109 -11.63 -21.36 8.36
C ILE A 109 -10.94 -20.27 7.55
N TYR A 110 -11.01 -19.06 8.06
CA TYR A 110 -10.32 -17.88 7.50
C TYR A 110 -9.22 -17.47 8.47
N ILE A 111 -7.97 -17.43 7.97
CA ILE A 111 -6.84 -16.88 8.70
C ILE A 111 -6.55 -15.51 8.08
N ILE A 112 -6.75 -14.47 8.86
CA ILE A 112 -6.54 -13.09 8.44
C ILE A 112 -5.19 -12.64 8.98
N TYR A 113 -4.23 -12.45 8.09
CA TYR A 113 -2.92 -11.88 8.43
C TYR A 113 -2.94 -10.37 8.20
N THR A 114 -2.48 -9.64 9.20
CA THR A 114 -2.40 -8.17 9.17
C THR A 114 -0.94 -7.76 9.33
N VAL A 115 -0.46 -6.90 8.45
CA VAL A 115 0.86 -6.30 8.48
C VAL A 115 0.71 -4.80 8.71
N MET A 116 1.49 -4.24 9.64
CA MET A 116 1.48 -2.81 9.97
C MET A 116 2.75 -2.14 9.46
N PHE A 117 2.60 -0.92 8.95
CA PHE A 117 3.68 -0.03 8.56
C PHE A 117 3.46 1.35 9.17
N ALA A 118 4.55 2.07 9.43
CA ALA A 118 4.46 3.45 9.92
C ALA A 118 4.19 4.47 8.80
N ARG A 119 4.37 4.08 7.55
CA ARG A 119 4.20 4.94 6.38
C ARG A 119 3.67 4.16 5.19
N ASN A 120 2.70 4.71 4.47
CA ASN A 120 2.46 4.45 3.06
C ASN A 120 3.21 5.51 2.27
N GLY A 121 4.10 5.09 1.39
CA GLY A 121 4.93 6.01 0.64
C GLY A 121 4.21 6.61 -0.57
N GLU A 122 4.91 7.50 -1.21
CA GLU A 122 4.44 8.22 -2.39
C GLU A 122 4.37 7.32 -3.63
N TYR A 123 3.35 7.53 -4.43
CA TYR A 123 3.24 7.02 -5.80
C TYR A 123 3.62 8.13 -6.77
N SER A 124 4.50 7.82 -7.71
CA SER A 124 4.81 8.76 -8.78
C SER A 124 3.73 8.71 -9.85
N ILE A 125 3.05 9.82 -10.08
CA ILE A 125 2.10 10.00 -11.18
C ILE A 125 2.88 10.51 -12.38
N LEU A 126 3.08 9.66 -13.39
CA LEU A 126 3.83 9.96 -14.61
C LEU A 126 5.27 10.47 -14.38
N GLY A 127 5.86 10.29 -13.21
CA GLY A 127 7.14 10.89 -12.84
C GLY A 127 7.08 12.42 -12.65
N LEU A 128 5.90 13.01 -12.58
CA LEU A 128 5.70 14.47 -12.50
C LEU A 128 5.29 14.93 -11.10
N ALA A 129 4.58 14.09 -10.35
CA ALA A 129 4.10 14.42 -9.02
C ALA A 129 4.03 13.17 -8.16
N ASP A 130 4.28 13.35 -6.86
CA ASP A 130 4.11 12.33 -5.85
C ASP A 130 2.76 12.53 -5.17
N ALA A 131 2.03 11.42 -4.98
CA ALA A 131 0.71 11.44 -4.35
C ALA A 131 0.44 10.15 -3.57
N GLY A 132 -0.59 10.19 -2.72
CA GLY A 132 -1.11 9.01 -2.02
C GLY A 132 -0.35 8.62 -0.75
N GLN A 133 0.70 9.34 -0.39
CA GLN A 133 1.45 9.10 0.85
C GLN A 133 0.61 9.47 2.07
N HIS A 134 0.74 8.67 3.13
CA HIS A 134 0.11 8.94 4.43
C HIS A 134 0.83 8.22 5.58
N PRO A 135 0.73 8.75 6.82
CA PRO A 135 1.19 8.04 8.00
C PRO A 135 0.41 6.75 8.20
N ALA A 136 1.08 5.75 8.69
CA ALA A 136 0.63 4.38 8.89
C ALA A 136 0.06 3.71 7.60
N ASP A 137 0.17 2.40 7.58
CA ASP A 137 -0.49 1.56 6.60
C ASP A 137 -0.78 0.20 7.21
N ILE A 138 -1.87 -0.44 6.80
CA ILE A 138 -2.25 -1.77 7.27
C ILE A 138 -2.64 -2.60 6.06
N GLU A 139 -1.87 -3.66 5.81
CA GLU A 139 -2.15 -4.58 4.73
C GLU A 139 -2.71 -5.89 5.24
N GLN A 140 -3.55 -6.52 4.43
CA GLN A 140 -4.28 -7.72 4.79
C GLN A 140 -4.08 -8.82 3.75
N MET A 141 -3.78 -10.03 4.24
CA MET A 141 -3.88 -11.26 3.46
C MET A 141 -4.81 -12.23 4.16
N VAL A 142 -5.65 -12.96 3.41
CA VAL A 142 -6.56 -13.94 4.03
C VAL A 142 -6.37 -15.30 3.38
N VAL A 143 -6.19 -16.31 4.22
CA VAL A 143 -6.10 -17.72 3.82
C VAL A 143 -7.43 -18.39 4.14
N GLU A 144 -8.07 -19.00 3.15
CA GLU A 144 -9.30 -19.76 3.30
C GLU A 144 -8.98 -21.26 3.25
N LEU A 145 -9.38 -21.97 4.31
CA LEU A 145 -9.20 -23.41 4.45
C LEU A 145 -10.56 -24.11 4.52
N ASP A 146 -10.61 -25.34 4.09
CA ASP A 146 -11.72 -26.24 4.41
C ASP A 146 -11.72 -26.55 5.91
N GLU A 147 -12.85 -26.42 6.58
CA GLU A 147 -12.95 -26.60 8.04
C GLU A 147 -12.76 -28.06 8.47
N ASN A 148 -13.11 -29.01 7.60
CA ASN A 148 -13.05 -30.46 7.94
C ASN A 148 -11.66 -31.04 7.67
N THR A 149 -11.02 -30.66 6.56
CA THR A 149 -9.74 -31.21 6.13
C THR A 149 -8.54 -30.34 6.50
N GLY A 150 -8.75 -29.04 6.70
CA GLY A 150 -7.69 -28.04 6.92
C GLY A 150 -6.88 -27.78 5.65
N GLU A 151 -7.37 -28.19 4.47
CA GLU A 151 -6.73 -27.96 3.18
C GLU A 151 -6.92 -26.51 2.71
N LEU A 152 -5.92 -25.99 2.04
CA LEU A 152 -5.97 -24.68 1.41
C LEU A 152 -6.99 -24.67 0.28
N LEU A 153 -7.94 -23.75 0.31
CA LEU A 153 -8.91 -23.54 -0.76
C LEU A 153 -8.48 -22.38 -1.65
N ARG A 154 -8.16 -21.23 -1.06
CA ARG A 154 -7.71 -20.05 -1.78
C ARG A 154 -7.06 -19.03 -0.85
N VAL A 155 -6.38 -18.04 -1.43
CA VAL A 155 -5.75 -16.92 -0.72
C VAL A 155 -6.24 -15.61 -1.30
N PHE A 156 -6.58 -14.67 -0.43
CA PHE A 156 -6.88 -13.30 -0.79
C PHE A 156 -5.65 -12.43 -0.60
N TYR A 157 -5.23 -11.77 -1.67
CA TYR A 157 -4.16 -10.78 -1.66
C TYR A 157 -4.78 -9.39 -1.61
N GLY A 158 -4.62 -8.70 -0.48
CA GLY A 158 -5.16 -7.36 -0.25
C GLY A 158 -4.28 -6.30 -0.91
N ALA A 159 -4.90 -5.45 -1.71
CA ALA A 159 -4.25 -4.28 -2.28
C ALA A 159 -5.30 -3.20 -2.51
N HIS A 160 -4.98 -1.96 -2.31
CA HIS A 160 -5.76 -0.73 -2.53
C HIS A 160 -7.30 -0.85 -2.58
N SER A 161 -7.87 -1.13 -3.76
CA SER A 161 -9.32 -1.17 -4.01
C SER A 161 -9.75 -2.50 -4.63
N THR A 162 -11.06 -2.71 -4.79
CA THR A 162 -11.62 -3.90 -5.45
C THR A 162 -11.09 -4.17 -6.87
N TRP A 163 -10.52 -3.16 -7.53
CA TRP A 163 -9.98 -3.25 -8.90
C TRP A 163 -8.62 -3.95 -9.00
N VAL A 164 -7.94 -4.19 -7.88
CA VAL A 164 -6.61 -4.83 -7.87
C VAL A 164 -6.47 -5.90 -6.81
N ARG A 165 -7.58 -6.28 -6.17
CA ARG A 165 -7.65 -7.36 -5.18
C ARG A 165 -8.17 -8.62 -5.84
N LYS A 166 -7.79 -9.77 -5.33
CA LYS A 166 -8.38 -11.03 -5.79
C LYS A 166 -8.23 -12.18 -4.81
N TRP A 167 -9.12 -13.14 -4.95
CA TRP A 167 -8.95 -14.49 -4.47
C TRP A 167 -8.15 -15.29 -5.50
N VAL A 168 -7.15 -16.03 -5.06
CA VAL A 168 -6.32 -16.93 -5.87
C VAL A 168 -6.57 -18.34 -5.39
N ASP A 169 -7.06 -19.22 -6.27
CA ASP A 169 -7.33 -20.61 -5.94
C ASP A 169 -6.04 -21.36 -5.56
N ALA A 170 -6.13 -22.31 -4.63
CA ALA A 170 -5.00 -23.03 -4.04
C ALA A 170 -3.98 -23.53 -5.09
N LYS A 171 -4.45 -24.05 -6.23
CA LYS A 171 -3.58 -24.55 -7.32
C LYS A 171 -2.68 -23.49 -7.97
N ASN A 172 -3.04 -22.20 -7.79
CA ASN A 172 -2.33 -21.06 -8.39
C ASN A 172 -1.61 -20.22 -7.32
N VAL A 173 -1.74 -20.57 -6.04
CA VAL A 173 -1.06 -19.86 -4.94
C VAL A 173 0.43 -20.17 -5.02
N PRO A 174 1.31 -19.15 -5.09
CA PRO A 174 2.74 -19.38 -5.06
C PRO A 174 3.17 -19.90 -3.69
N MET A 175 3.98 -20.96 -3.70
CA MET A 175 4.49 -21.62 -2.50
C MET A 175 6.02 -21.68 -2.53
N GLU A 176 6.64 -21.47 -1.37
CA GLU A 176 8.07 -21.65 -1.16
C GLU A 176 8.29 -22.29 0.22
N ASP A 177 9.04 -23.38 0.28
CA ASP A 177 9.30 -24.14 1.51
C ASP A 177 8.01 -24.54 2.28
N GLY A 178 6.94 -24.86 1.56
CA GLY A 178 5.63 -25.20 2.12
C GLY A 178 4.84 -24.01 2.69
N LYS A 179 5.30 -22.79 2.47
CA LYS A 179 4.66 -21.54 2.90
C LYS A 179 4.08 -20.77 1.72
N ILE A 180 2.98 -20.07 1.95
CA ILE A 180 2.40 -19.15 0.98
C ILE A 180 3.37 -18.01 0.74
N VAL A 181 3.53 -17.60 -0.52
CA VAL A 181 4.33 -16.42 -0.87
C VAL A 181 3.43 -15.26 -1.21
N ALA A 182 3.79 -14.08 -0.70
CA ALA A 182 3.17 -12.81 -1.05
C ALA A 182 4.26 -11.79 -1.38
N TYR A 183 4.04 -11.04 -2.45
CA TYR A 183 4.93 -9.98 -2.90
C TYR A 183 4.32 -8.63 -2.55
N MET A 184 5.10 -7.75 -1.91
CA MET A 184 4.67 -6.42 -1.50
C MET A 184 5.09 -5.38 -2.53
N ALA A 185 4.16 -4.53 -2.91
CA ALA A 185 4.44 -3.41 -3.79
C ALA A 185 5.34 -2.38 -3.11
N LEU A 186 6.26 -1.81 -3.88
CA LEU A 186 7.14 -0.72 -3.45
C LEU A 186 6.33 0.43 -2.87
N ARG A 187 6.65 0.84 -1.64
CA ARG A 187 6.09 1.98 -0.90
C ARG A 187 4.62 1.91 -0.52
N GLY A 188 3.80 1.25 -1.35
CA GLY A 188 2.36 1.16 -1.13
C GLY A 188 1.91 -0.16 -0.53
N HIS A 189 2.82 -1.12 -0.36
CA HIS A 189 2.71 -2.39 0.35
C HIS A 189 1.57 -3.32 -0.08
N GLY A 190 0.78 -2.97 -1.10
CA GLY A 190 -0.26 -3.84 -1.64
C GLY A 190 0.28 -5.23 -1.94
N LEU A 191 -0.49 -6.27 -1.62
CA LEU A 191 -0.05 -7.66 -1.71
C LEU A 191 -0.47 -8.31 -3.03
N TYR A 192 0.46 -9.05 -3.63
CA TYR A 192 0.27 -9.71 -4.91
C TYR A 192 0.84 -11.12 -4.91
N GLU A 193 0.31 -11.98 -5.77
CA GLU A 193 0.72 -13.38 -5.88
C GLU A 193 1.98 -13.60 -6.75
N ARG A 194 2.45 -12.57 -7.47
CA ARG A 194 3.64 -12.67 -8.32
C ARG A 194 4.32 -11.33 -8.51
N PRO A 195 5.63 -11.31 -8.82
CA PRO A 195 6.34 -10.10 -9.17
C PRO A 195 5.91 -9.56 -10.53
N GLY A 196 6.18 -8.27 -10.77
CA GLY A 196 5.91 -7.56 -12.00
C GLY A 196 5.38 -6.14 -11.76
N THR A 197 4.95 -5.48 -12.83
CA THR A 197 4.28 -4.18 -12.74
C THR A 197 2.78 -4.37 -12.77
N VAL A 198 2.13 -3.96 -11.70
CA VAL A 198 0.67 -3.99 -11.59
C VAL A 198 0.11 -2.71 -12.21
N PHE A 199 -0.63 -2.90 -13.30
CA PHE A 199 -1.19 -1.78 -14.07
C PHE A 199 -2.38 -1.17 -13.34
N ARG A 200 -2.26 0.12 -12.98
CA ARG A 200 -3.29 0.88 -12.26
C ARG A 200 -3.51 2.24 -12.90
N LEU A 201 -4.76 2.74 -12.79
CA LEU A 201 -5.15 4.06 -13.29
C LEU A 201 -4.62 4.33 -14.72
N PHE A 202 -4.86 3.39 -15.63
CA PHE A 202 -4.36 3.47 -17.02
C PHE A 202 -2.84 3.62 -17.13
N GLY A 203 -2.09 3.05 -16.18
CA GLY A 203 -0.62 3.13 -16.14
C GLY A 203 -0.06 4.40 -15.51
N LEU A 204 -0.91 5.27 -14.98
CA LEU A 204 -0.49 6.53 -14.36
C LEU A 204 0.07 6.35 -12.94
N SER A 205 -0.34 5.30 -12.23
CA SER A 205 0.07 5.03 -10.85
C SER A 205 0.19 3.51 -10.64
N ASN A 206 1.24 2.93 -11.20
CA ASN A 206 1.48 1.48 -11.13
C ASN A 206 2.11 1.08 -9.79
N ASP A 207 1.84 -0.17 -9.38
CA ASP A 207 2.62 -0.80 -8.32
C ASP A 207 3.77 -1.61 -8.93
N TYR A 208 4.94 -1.49 -8.32
CA TYR A 208 6.13 -2.22 -8.70
C TYR A 208 6.41 -3.31 -7.67
N VAL A 209 6.47 -4.53 -8.12
CA VAL A 209 6.52 -5.72 -7.26
C VAL A 209 7.67 -6.61 -7.72
N GLU A 210 8.54 -7.01 -6.81
CA GLU A 210 9.65 -7.89 -7.15
C GLU A 210 9.95 -8.91 -6.06
N LYS A 211 10.78 -9.91 -6.37
CA LYS A 211 11.32 -10.87 -5.42
C LYS A 211 12.60 -10.28 -4.80
N GLY A 212 12.45 -9.21 -4.02
CA GLY A 212 13.55 -8.50 -3.38
C GLY A 212 13.90 -9.04 -2.00
N ILE A 213 13.62 -8.29 -0.94
CA ILE A 213 13.98 -8.63 0.44
C ILE A 213 13.03 -9.70 0.99
N LYS A 214 13.54 -10.91 1.24
CA LYS A 214 12.76 -11.99 1.85
C LYS A 214 12.54 -11.71 3.33
N TRP A 215 11.27 -11.76 3.76
CA TRP A 215 10.86 -11.60 5.15
C TRP A 215 9.88 -12.71 5.54
N GLN A 216 10.25 -13.48 6.55
CA GLN A 216 9.41 -14.53 7.13
C GLN A 216 9.12 -14.17 8.59
N PRO A 217 8.03 -13.46 8.86
CA PRO A 217 7.69 -13.00 10.20
C PRO A 217 7.20 -14.14 11.10
N LYS A 218 7.34 -13.93 12.42
CA LYS A 218 6.56 -14.69 13.40
C LYS A 218 5.12 -14.17 13.41
N VAL A 219 4.17 -15.06 13.63
CA VAL A 219 2.77 -14.68 13.77
C VAL A 219 2.44 -14.49 15.26
N LYS A 220 1.92 -13.32 15.60
CA LYS A 220 1.30 -13.06 16.91
C LYS A 220 -0.21 -13.28 16.75
N LEU A 221 -0.71 -14.32 17.37
CA LEU A 221 -2.15 -14.60 17.34
C LEU A 221 -2.91 -13.48 18.05
N ILE A 222 -3.95 -13.00 17.41
CA ILE A 222 -4.91 -12.06 18.00
C ILE A 222 -6.28 -12.71 18.06
N PHE A 223 -7.01 -12.44 19.12
CA PHE A 223 -8.31 -13.05 19.36
C PHE A 223 -9.40 -12.07 18.97
N PRO A 224 -10.13 -12.34 17.90
CA PRO A 224 -11.30 -11.58 17.59
C PRO A 224 -12.42 -12.13 18.44
N ARG A 225 -13.17 -11.24 18.93
CA ARG A 225 -14.52 -11.56 19.35
C ARG A 225 -15.47 -10.86 18.39
N ASP A 226 -16.65 -11.41 18.24
CA ASP A 226 -17.65 -10.92 17.30
C ASP A 226 -18.12 -9.47 17.59
N SER A 227 -17.65 -8.90 18.68
CA SER A 227 -17.89 -7.51 19.04
C SER A 227 -16.60 -6.85 19.54
N PRO A 228 -16.27 -5.63 19.09
CA PRO A 228 -15.15 -4.85 19.61
C PRO A 228 -15.18 -4.68 21.14
N LYS A 229 -16.36 -4.70 21.74
CA LYS A 229 -16.55 -4.58 23.20
C LYS A 229 -15.91 -5.71 24.01
N TYR A 230 -15.62 -6.84 23.38
CA TYR A 230 -15.05 -8.02 24.04
C TYR A 230 -13.57 -8.25 23.69
N VAL A 231 -12.94 -7.32 23.01
CA VAL A 231 -11.50 -7.39 22.71
C VAL A 231 -10.73 -7.32 24.03
N PRO A 232 -9.78 -8.25 24.29
CA PRO A 232 -8.89 -8.13 25.44
C PRO A 232 -8.15 -6.79 25.44
N ALA A 233 -8.00 -6.20 26.61
CA ALA A 233 -7.44 -4.85 26.73
C ALA A 233 -6.00 -4.74 26.21
N GLU A 234 -5.21 -5.82 26.32
CA GLU A 234 -3.85 -5.93 25.77
C GLU A 234 -3.82 -5.91 24.24
N MET A 235 -4.97 -6.16 23.59
CA MET A 235 -5.16 -6.10 22.14
C MET A 235 -6.03 -4.91 21.73
N GLY A 236 -6.10 -3.90 22.56
CA GLY A 236 -6.98 -2.74 22.36
C GLY A 236 -6.84 -2.03 21.03
N TRP A 237 -5.65 -2.11 20.39
CA TRP A 237 -5.43 -1.60 19.06
C TRP A 237 -6.35 -2.21 17.99
N THR A 238 -6.77 -3.47 18.17
CA THR A 238 -7.67 -4.15 17.23
C THR A 238 -9.08 -3.56 17.24
N ALA A 239 -9.47 -2.95 18.35
CA ALA A 239 -10.74 -2.25 18.52
C ALA A 239 -10.62 -0.73 18.38
N PHE A 240 -9.43 -0.22 18.08
CA PHE A 240 -9.20 1.21 17.91
C PHE A 240 -9.81 1.72 16.61
N TYR A 241 -10.77 2.62 16.72
CA TYR A 241 -11.46 3.24 15.60
C TYR A 241 -11.01 4.69 15.32
N GLY A 242 -10.03 5.19 16.08
CA GLY A 242 -9.36 6.44 15.78
C GLY A 242 -8.43 6.33 14.57
N ARG A 243 -7.71 7.37 14.32
CA ARG A 243 -6.79 7.47 13.18
C ARG A 243 -5.36 7.09 13.58
N PHE A 244 -4.74 6.18 12.83
CA PHE A 244 -3.30 5.92 12.92
C PHE A 244 -2.57 6.96 12.07
N GLY A 245 -1.83 7.86 12.74
CA GLY A 245 -1.12 8.96 12.12
C GLY A 245 -1.99 10.18 11.80
N GLY A 246 -1.54 11.35 12.21
CA GLY A 246 -2.09 12.63 11.79
C GLY A 246 -1.48 13.10 10.49
N THR A 247 -1.99 14.20 9.94
CA THR A 247 -1.35 14.92 8.83
C THR A 247 -0.10 15.64 9.38
N THR A 248 1.07 15.08 9.13
CA THR A 248 2.34 15.65 9.64
C THR A 248 3.07 16.46 8.60
N GLU A 249 2.72 16.31 7.32
CA GLU A 249 3.40 16.99 6.21
C GLU A 249 2.41 17.61 5.22
N LYS A 250 2.88 18.69 4.59
CA LYS A 250 2.16 19.28 3.47
C LYS A 250 2.11 18.26 2.31
N GLY A 251 0.92 17.88 1.91
CA GLY A 251 0.70 16.90 0.84
C GLY A 251 0.38 15.49 1.32
N ASP A 252 0.54 15.19 2.62
CA ASP A 252 0.10 13.91 3.17
C ASP A 252 -1.43 13.83 3.21
N ALA A 253 -1.94 12.68 2.79
CA ALA A 253 -3.30 12.30 3.15
C ALA A 253 -3.37 12.00 4.65
N SER A 254 -4.56 12.04 5.21
CA SER A 254 -4.76 11.62 6.61
C SER A 254 -4.44 10.14 6.76
N GLY A 255 -3.82 9.75 7.87
CA GLY A 255 -3.55 8.36 8.19
C GLY A 255 -4.81 7.47 8.20
N ILE A 256 -4.61 6.16 8.18
CA ILE A 256 -5.71 5.20 8.11
C ILE A 256 -6.61 5.23 9.35
N VAL A 257 -7.90 4.99 9.16
CA VAL A 257 -8.88 4.90 10.23
C VAL A 257 -9.07 3.45 10.63
N GLY A 258 -8.79 3.14 11.90
CA GLY A 258 -9.14 1.89 12.56
C GLY A 258 -8.52 0.63 11.96
N ALA A 259 -7.91 -0.18 12.82
CA ALA A 259 -7.44 -1.51 12.43
C ALA A 259 -8.59 -2.52 12.25
N ALA A 260 -9.75 -2.25 12.83
CA ALA A 260 -10.86 -3.20 12.87
C ALA A 260 -11.40 -3.57 11.46
N GLU A 261 -11.37 -2.66 10.50
CA GLU A 261 -11.82 -2.94 9.14
C GLU A 261 -10.92 -3.95 8.41
N LYS A 262 -9.63 -3.98 8.74
CA LYS A 262 -8.66 -4.92 8.15
C LYS A 262 -8.71 -6.31 8.80
N GLN A 263 -9.61 -6.53 9.75
CA GLN A 263 -9.84 -7.82 10.42
C GLN A 263 -11.12 -8.51 9.93
N ALA A 264 -11.83 -7.92 8.98
CA ALA A 264 -13.00 -8.52 8.38
C ALA A 264 -12.61 -9.55 7.30
N ILE A 265 -13.40 -10.59 7.15
CA ILE A 265 -13.32 -11.47 5.99
C ILE A 265 -13.71 -10.65 4.76
N PRO A 266 -12.87 -10.61 3.70
CA PRO A 266 -13.25 -9.96 2.45
C PRO A 266 -14.50 -10.62 1.85
N ASP A 267 -15.18 -9.92 0.96
CA ASP A 267 -16.31 -10.52 0.25
C ASP A 267 -15.85 -11.83 -0.42
N THR A 268 -16.55 -12.91 -0.13
CA THR A 268 -16.19 -14.24 -0.63
C THR A 268 -16.65 -14.49 -2.06
N ASP A 269 -17.47 -13.61 -2.62
CA ASP A 269 -17.84 -13.61 -4.03
C ASP A 269 -16.70 -13.06 -4.88
N ALA A 270 -15.95 -13.97 -5.50
CA ALA A 270 -14.81 -13.61 -6.35
C ALA A 270 -15.19 -12.73 -7.55
N SER A 271 -16.46 -12.75 -7.99
CA SER A 271 -16.93 -11.93 -9.12
C SER A 271 -16.93 -10.42 -8.82
N LYS A 272 -16.91 -10.05 -7.55
CA LYS A 272 -16.83 -8.64 -7.10
C LYS A 272 -15.45 -8.03 -7.21
N TYR A 273 -14.44 -8.84 -7.51
CA TYR A 273 -13.06 -8.40 -7.62
C TYR A 273 -12.58 -8.49 -9.06
N HIS A 274 -11.83 -7.49 -9.46
CA HIS A 274 -11.19 -7.46 -10.77
C HIS A 274 -9.72 -7.88 -10.61
N PRO A 275 -9.32 -9.02 -11.19
CA PRO A 275 -7.92 -9.44 -11.13
C PRO A 275 -7.00 -8.34 -11.67
N PRO A 276 -5.91 -8.04 -10.96
CA PRO A 276 -4.95 -7.07 -11.45
C PRO A 276 -4.30 -7.55 -12.74
N VAL A 277 -4.05 -6.63 -13.65
CA VAL A 277 -3.19 -6.89 -14.80
C VAL A 277 -1.75 -6.69 -14.34
N ILE A 278 -0.99 -7.77 -14.26
CA ILE A 278 0.41 -7.75 -13.85
C ILE A 278 1.26 -8.09 -15.07
N PHE A 279 2.11 -7.15 -15.48
CA PHE A 279 3.07 -7.35 -16.54
C PHE A 279 4.37 -7.92 -15.99
N SER A 280 4.98 -8.88 -16.70
CA SER A 280 6.31 -9.35 -16.34
C SER A 280 7.32 -8.19 -16.39
N PRO A 281 8.46 -8.28 -15.69
CA PRO A 281 9.48 -7.24 -15.75
C PRO A 281 9.88 -6.87 -17.18
N GLU A 282 10.10 -7.87 -18.05
CA GLU A 282 10.47 -7.66 -19.45
C GLU A 282 9.35 -6.95 -20.25
N THR A 283 8.09 -7.37 -20.06
CA THR A 283 6.95 -6.71 -20.71
C THR A 283 6.79 -5.27 -20.20
N SER A 284 7.09 -5.04 -18.94
CA SER A 284 7.03 -3.70 -18.34
C SER A 284 8.00 -2.73 -18.99
N GLU A 285 9.22 -3.14 -19.28
CA GLU A 285 10.22 -2.29 -19.98
C GLU A 285 9.70 -1.82 -21.34
N TYR A 286 9.12 -2.72 -22.14
CA TYR A 286 8.52 -2.34 -23.42
C TYR A 286 7.36 -1.35 -23.27
N LEU A 287 6.50 -1.56 -22.27
CA LEU A 287 5.38 -0.67 -22.01
C LEU A 287 5.84 0.71 -21.55
N PHE A 288 6.91 0.79 -20.76
CA PHE A 288 7.52 2.08 -20.40
C PHE A 288 8.09 2.80 -21.60
N MET A 289 8.79 2.09 -22.48
CA MET A 289 9.29 2.67 -23.72
C MET A 289 8.15 3.22 -24.61
N ILE A 290 7.07 2.44 -24.76
CA ILE A 290 5.88 2.87 -25.52
C ILE A 290 5.22 4.08 -24.87
N LYS A 291 5.03 4.06 -23.56
CA LYS A 291 4.46 5.18 -22.80
C LYS A 291 5.30 6.44 -22.98
N ASP A 292 6.61 6.35 -22.81
CA ASP A 292 7.52 7.48 -22.99
C ASP A 292 7.48 8.02 -24.42
N PHE A 293 7.42 7.14 -25.41
CA PHE A 293 7.26 7.51 -26.81
C PHE A 293 5.93 8.26 -27.05
N VAL A 294 4.81 7.76 -26.49
CA VAL A 294 3.50 8.41 -26.61
C VAL A 294 3.48 9.77 -25.93
N ILE A 295 4.07 9.88 -24.74
CA ILE A 295 4.20 11.17 -24.05
C ILE A 295 5.01 12.16 -24.90
N LEU A 296 6.14 11.72 -25.44
CA LEU A 296 6.98 12.53 -26.32
C LEU A 296 6.22 12.98 -27.57
N LEU A 297 5.38 12.11 -28.14
CA LEU A 297 4.54 12.43 -29.28
C LEU A 297 3.48 13.49 -28.92
N ILE A 298 2.84 13.36 -27.77
CA ILE A 298 1.87 14.35 -27.27
C ILE A 298 2.55 15.71 -27.05
N VAL A 299 3.71 15.73 -26.39
CA VAL A 299 4.48 16.96 -26.17
C VAL A 299 4.88 17.59 -27.50
N TYR A 300 5.31 16.78 -28.47
CA TYR A 300 5.60 17.26 -29.82
C TYR A 300 4.40 17.97 -30.45
N PHE A 301 3.21 17.35 -30.41
CA PHE A 301 2.01 17.99 -31.00
C PHE A 301 1.57 19.24 -30.24
N ILE A 302 1.74 19.28 -28.90
CA ILE A 302 1.47 20.49 -28.11
C ILE A 302 2.43 21.63 -28.54
N VAL A 303 3.73 21.35 -28.57
CA VAL A 303 4.76 22.34 -28.96
C VAL A 303 4.52 22.82 -30.40
N PHE A 304 4.24 21.88 -31.31
CA PHE A 304 3.91 22.21 -32.69
C PHE A 304 2.66 23.09 -32.80
N GLY A 305 1.60 22.76 -32.04
CA GLY A 305 0.37 23.55 -31.99
C GLY A 305 0.59 24.96 -31.46
N VAL A 306 1.37 25.08 -30.36
CA VAL A 306 1.72 26.38 -29.75
C VAL A 306 2.55 27.21 -30.73
N LEU A 307 3.57 26.65 -31.39
CA LEU A 307 4.38 27.35 -32.38
C LEU A 307 3.51 27.82 -33.55
N ARG A 308 2.58 27.00 -34.01
CA ARG A 308 1.65 27.36 -35.10
C ARG A 308 0.69 28.47 -34.72
N LEU A 309 0.22 28.48 -33.46
CA LEU A 309 -0.63 29.56 -32.94
C LEU A 309 0.15 30.87 -32.77
N THR A 310 1.37 30.81 -32.25
CA THR A 310 2.23 32.00 -32.08
C THR A 310 2.61 32.60 -33.44
N ASP A 311 2.95 31.77 -34.43
CA ASP A 311 3.25 32.18 -35.78
C ASP A 311 2.03 32.87 -36.43
N LYS A 312 0.83 32.35 -36.23
CA LYS A 312 -0.42 32.94 -36.72
C LYS A 312 -0.79 34.28 -36.08
N PHE A 313 -0.39 34.50 -34.81
CA PHE A 313 -0.79 35.68 -34.04
C PHE A 313 0.30 36.76 -33.95
N ILE A 314 1.60 36.39 -34.04
CA ILE A 314 2.72 37.29 -33.81
C ILE A 314 3.37 37.71 -35.13
N VAL A 315 3.44 36.86 -36.14
CA VAL A 315 4.02 37.14 -37.46
C VAL A 315 2.90 37.23 -38.48
N ARG A 316 2.31 38.44 -38.65
CA ARG A 316 1.45 38.75 -39.79
C ARG A 316 2.29 38.91 -41.05
N GLY A 317 2.82 37.80 -41.55
CA GLY A 317 3.32 37.73 -42.92
C GLY A 317 2.27 37.14 -43.86
N PRO A 318 2.31 37.40 -45.19
CA PRO A 318 1.41 36.76 -46.14
C PRO A 318 1.57 35.25 -46.00
N ALA A 319 0.41 34.53 -46.04
CA ALA A 319 0.31 33.09 -45.82
C ALA A 319 1.30 32.29 -46.69
N GLY A 320 2.53 32.18 -46.20
CA GLY A 320 3.56 31.33 -46.76
C GLY A 320 3.33 29.90 -46.37
N SER A 321 3.44 29.01 -47.33
CA SER A 321 3.44 27.56 -47.08
C SER A 321 4.44 27.20 -46.01
N TYR A 322 4.01 26.38 -45.04
CA TYR A 322 4.88 25.76 -44.03
C TYR A 322 6.01 25.01 -44.76
N GLU A 323 7.24 25.50 -44.63
CA GLU A 323 8.38 24.93 -45.32
C GLU A 323 9.03 23.82 -44.46
N PHE A 324 9.70 22.88 -45.12
CA PHE A 324 10.40 21.77 -44.48
C PHE A 324 11.35 22.23 -43.35
N LYS A 325 11.94 23.43 -43.44
CA LYS A 325 12.79 24.05 -42.41
C LYS A 325 12.06 24.23 -41.06
N ASP A 326 10.74 24.50 -41.08
CA ASP A 326 9.95 24.73 -39.84
C ASP A 326 9.74 23.42 -39.07
N HIS A 327 9.61 22.32 -39.79
CA HIS A 327 9.61 20.98 -39.16
C HIS A 327 10.99 20.63 -38.61
N VAL A 328 12.06 20.99 -39.28
CA VAL A 328 13.44 20.73 -38.79
C VAL A 328 13.69 21.51 -37.49
N VAL A 329 13.30 22.79 -37.44
CA VAL A 329 13.43 23.61 -36.23
C VAL A 329 12.60 23.02 -35.08
N THR A 330 11.36 22.59 -35.35
CA THR A 330 10.49 21.98 -34.37
C THR A 330 11.10 20.67 -33.82
N ILE A 331 11.67 19.85 -34.69
CA ILE A 331 12.36 18.60 -34.31
C ILE A 331 13.59 18.89 -33.45
N ILE A 332 14.38 19.92 -33.80
CA ILE A 332 15.58 20.32 -33.04
C ILE A 332 15.17 20.81 -31.63
N ILE A 333 14.16 21.66 -31.53
CA ILE A 333 13.64 22.15 -30.24
C ILE A 333 13.11 20.98 -29.42
N PHE A 334 12.35 20.11 -30.04
CA PHE A 334 11.83 18.91 -29.39
C PHE A 334 12.96 18.01 -28.88
N TYR A 335 13.96 17.74 -29.71
CA TYR A 335 15.13 16.95 -29.30
C TYR A 335 15.88 17.59 -28.13
N ALA A 336 16.06 18.91 -28.15
CA ALA A 336 16.68 19.66 -27.07
C ALA A 336 15.87 19.54 -25.76
N LEU A 337 14.54 19.67 -25.83
CA LEU A 337 13.65 19.49 -24.68
C LEU A 337 13.70 18.07 -24.12
N VAL A 338 13.78 17.06 -24.98
CA VAL A 338 13.96 15.64 -24.56
C VAL A 338 15.30 15.45 -23.84
N GLN A 339 16.39 16.06 -24.34
CA GLN A 339 17.70 15.97 -23.69
C GLN A 339 17.70 16.70 -22.34
N ILE A 340 17.05 17.85 -22.25
CA ILE A 340 16.85 18.59 -20.99
C ILE A 340 16.02 17.76 -20.02
N TYR A 341 14.91 17.16 -20.45
CA TYR A 341 14.06 16.30 -19.63
C TYR A 341 14.84 15.09 -19.10
N LYS A 342 15.58 14.37 -19.96
CA LYS A 342 16.42 13.24 -19.56
C LYS A 342 17.48 13.68 -18.54
N LYS A 343 18.15 14.80 -18.78
CA LYS A 343 19.20 15.32 -17.90
C LYS A 343 18.62 15.83 -16.58
N PHE A 344 17.46 16.47 -16.60
CA PHE A 344 16.76 16.95 -15.41
C PHE A 344 16.16 15.78 -14.62
N GLY A 345 15.57 14.78 -15.30
CA GLY A 345 15.09 13.55 -14.67
C GLY A 345 16.22 12.78 -14.00
N HIS A 346 17.36 12.59 -14.66
CA HIS A 346 18.56 12.01 -14.05
C HIS A 346 19.12 12.86 -12.89
N PHE A 347 19.10 14.17 -13.02
CA PHE A 347 19.53 15.09 -11.97
C PHE A 347 18.61 15.00 -10.74
N MET A 348 17.30 14.94 -10.94
CA MET A 348 16.33 14.81 -9.87
C MET A 348 16.42 13.44 -9.20
N ILE A 349 16.56 12.35 -9.96
CA ILE A 349 16.77 11.01 -9.43
C ILE A 349 18.06 10.96 -8.59
N ASN A 350 19.17 11.48 -9.10
CA ASN A 350 20.45 11.47 -8.38
C ASN A 350 20.51 12.44 -7.19
N LYS A 351 19.71 13.51 -7.20
CA LYS A 351 19.67 14.48 -6.09
C LYS A 351 18.75 14.04 -4.95
N TYR A 352 17.73 13.23 -5.22
CA TYR A 352 16.73 12.80 -4.27
C TYR A 352 16.70 11.29 -4.04
N ALA A 353 17.54 10.52 -4.74
CA ALA A 353 17.86 9.14 -4.36
C ALA A 353 19.01 9.21 -3.34
N PRO A 354 18.78 8.89 -2.07
CA PRO A 354 19.87 8.80 -1.11
C PRO A 354 20.79 7.64 -1.51
N SER A 355 22.10 7.94 -1.51
CA SER A 355 23.19 6.97 -1.60
C SER A 355 23.13 5.96 -0.46
#